data_049eee2fb4c176da0f4f6a51afa47185
#
_entry.id   049eee2fb4c176da0f4f6a51afa47185
#
_cell.length_a   1.000
_cell.length_b   1.000
_cell.length_c   1.000
_cell.angle_alpha   90.00
_cell.angle_beta   90.00
_cell.angle_gamma   90.00
#
_symmetry.space_group_name_H-M   'P 1'
#
loop_
_entity.id
_entity.type
_entity.pdbx_description
1 polymer ?
#
loop_
_entity_poly.entity_id
_entity_poly.type
_entity_poly.pdbx_seq_one_letter_code
_entity_poly.pdbx_strand_id
1 'polypeptide(L)'
;MTFKKSLRVVGLGASMTAGTPGFYSPRERPPHGEGDEQSQYAYWMRRLRPSWEVLNRGMRGQRTDQILQRFTYDAVETEPDVLILMAGTNDLYQGFGLQAPLANLKVMLEQTLSSGRAVVSASIPPLNVASETLKKEILEFNHELKLMTGRMNIVFFDAYRLLEDPSRPGFIPDSPDDVHPGVEGYRKLGESLVPAVEAALERARRE
;
A
#
# COMPACT_ATOMS: atom_id res chain seq x y z
N MET A 1 -1.82 -28.56 -22.11
CA MET A 1 -1.24 -27.97 -20.90
C MET A 1 -1.82 -26.57 -20.76
N THR A 2 -2.77 -26.36 -19.86
CA THR A 2 -3.27 -25.03 -19.54
C THR A 2 -2.19 -24.32 -18.72
N PHE A 3 -1.53 -23.33 -19.30
CA PHE A 3 -0.63 -22.46 -18.55
C PHE A 3 -1.44 -21.81 -17.44
N LYS A 4 -1.11 -22.13 -16.18
CA LYS A 4 -1.71 -21.47 -15.04
C LYS A 4 -1.34 -19.98 -15.14
N LYS A 5 -2.32 -19.11 -15.37
CA LYS A 5 -2.11 -17.66 -15.47
C LYS A 5 -1.36 -17.21 -14.21
N SER A 6 -0.27 -16.47 -14.38
CA SER A 6 0.45 -15.87 -13.26
C SER A 6 -0.50 -14.96 -12.47
N LEU A 7 -0.47 -15.05 -11.14
CA LEU A 7 -1.25 -14.13 -10.30
C LEU A 7 -0.69 -12.73 -10.43
N ARG A 8 -1.53 -11.78 -10.84
CA ARG A 8 -1.15 -10.36 -10.96
C ARG A 8 -1.57 -9.59 -9.72
N VAL A 9 -0.59 -9.04 -9.02
CA VAL A 9 -0.78 -8.18 -7.86
C VAL A 9 -0.34 -6.77 -8.21
N VAL A 10 -1.19 -5.79 -8.00
CA VAL A 10 -0.85 -4.37 -8.23
C VAL A 10 -0.76 -3.66 -6.89
N GLY A 11 0.41 -3.11 -6.58
CA GLY A 11 0.59 -2.17 -5.48
C GLY A 11 0.35 -0.75 -5.96
N LEU A 12 -0.73 -0.11 -5.51
CA LEU A 12 -1.08 1.28 -5.81
C LEU A 12 -0.93 2.14 -4.57
N GLY A 13 -0.26 3.29 -4.71
CA GLY A 13 -0.03 4.17 -3.57
C GLY A 13 0.95 5.30 -3.88
N ALA A 14 1.49 5.88 -2.82
CA ALA A 14 2.46 6.96 -2.89
C ALA A 14 3.91 6.44 -2.69
N SER A 15 4.72 7.16 -1.91
CA SER A 15 6.14 6.89 -1.69
C SER A 15 6.43 5.55 -1.02
N MET A 16 5.59 5.11 -0.08
CA MET A 16 5.73 3.78 0.56
C MET A 16 5.58 2.65 -0.45
N THR A 17 4.70 2.81 -1.43
CA THR A 17 4.55 1.84 -2.52
C THR A 17 5.68 1.97 -3.53
N ALA A 18 6.11 3.20 -3.84
CA ALA A 18 7.21 3.46 -4.77
C ALA A 18 8.54 2.82 -4.31
N GLY A 19 8.82 2.85 -2.99
CA GLY A 19 10.07 2.31 -2.44
C GLY A 19 11.05 3.41 -2.00
N THR A 20 10.51 4.56 -1.54
CA THR A 20 11.29 5.71 -1.08
C THR A 20 12.01 5.39 0.24
N PRO A 21 13.23 5.89 0.48
CA PRO A 21 14.01 6.76 -0.41
C PRO A 21 14.89 6.02 -1.41
N GLY A 22 15.11 4.72 -1.24
CA GLY A 22 16.15 3.96 -1.96
C GLY A 22 15.78 3.59 -3.39
N PHE A 23 14.50 3.63 -3.78
CA PHE A 23 14.05 3.21 -5.10
C PHE A 23 13.03 4.18 -5.72
N TYR A 24 13.15 4.42 -7.02
CA TYR A 24 12.15 5.07 -7.87
C TYR A 24 11.34 4.01 -8.59
N SER A 25 10.03 4.06 -8.49
CA SER A 25 9.16 3.08 -9.12
C SER A 25 9.22 3.12 -10.66
N PRO A 26 8.71 2.06 -11.35
CA PRO A 26 8.55 2.07 -12.80
C PRO A 26 7.63 3.20 -13.32
N ARG A 27 6.77 3.77 -12.47
CA ARG A 27 5.96 4.95 -12.82
C ARG A 27 6.76 6.25 -12.83
N GLU A 28 7.79 6.31 -12.01
CA GLU A 28 8.66 7.49 -11.87
C GLU A 28 9.88 7.41 -12.81
N ARG A 29 10.38 6.20 -13.05
CA ARG A 29 11.52 5.90 -13.91
C ARG A 29 11.21 4.67 -14.78
N PRO A 30 10.48 4.85 -15.91
CA PRO A 30 10.15 3.74 -16.80
C PRO A 30 11.39 3.18 -17.51
N PRO A 31 11.39 1.91 -17.91
CA PRO A 31 10.32 0.92 -17.69
C PRO A 31 10.44 0.13 -16.39
N HIS A 32 11.59 0.13 -15.72
CA HIS A 32 11.88 -0.81 -14.62
C HIS A 32 12.00 -0.16 -13.24
N GLY A 33 12.02 1.17 -13.17
CA GLY A 33 12.40 1.89 -11.97
C GLY A 33 13.93 2.07 -11.87
N GLU A 34 14.41 2.71 -10.81
CA GLU A 34 15.83 3.02 -10.60
C GLU A 34 16.17 3.02 -9.11
N GLY A 35 17.33 2.48 -8.75
CA GLY A 35 17.84 2.46 -7.38
C GLY A 35 17.92 1.06 -6.78
N ASP A 36 17.89 0.97 -5.44
CA ASP A 36 17.95 -0.30 -4.73
C ASP A 36 16.58 -0.98 -4.71
N GLU A 37 16.43 -2.03 -5.52
CA GLU A 37 15.19 -2.81 -5.60
C GLU A 37 14.72 -3.37 -4.25
N GLN A 38 15.62 -3.60 -3.30
CA GLN A 38 15.27 -4.10 -1.97
C GLN A 38 14.53 -3.06 -1.13
N SER A 39 14.58 -1.79 -1.53
CA SER A 39 13.83 -0.69 -0.90
C SER A 39 12.35 -0.63 -1.31
N GLN A 40 11.77 -1.68 -1.85
CA GLN A 40 10.34 -1.77 -2.17
C GLN A 40 9.74 -3.12 -1.75
N TYR A 41 8.55 -3.12 -1.18
CA TYR A 41 7.89 -4.37 -0.76
C TYR A 41 7.58 -5.31 -1.93
N ALA A 42 7.35 -4.77 -3.14
CA ALA A 42 7.10 -5.56 -4.35
C ALA A 42 8.26 -6.50 -4.70
N TYR A 43 9.51 -6.10 -4.46
CA TYR A 43 10.69 -6.96 -4.63
C TYR A 43 10.61 -8.20 -3.73
N TRP A 44 10.32 -8.01 -2.44
CA TRP A 44 10.26 -9.07 -1.46
C TRP A 44 9.09 -10.02 -1.70
N MET A 45 7.94 -9.50 -2.16
CA MET A 45 6.83 -10.33 -2.60
C MET A 45 7.20 -11.23 -3.79
N ARG A 46 7.87 -10.68 -4.81
CA ARG A 46 8.37 -11.47 -5.96
C ARG A 46 9.39 -12.53 -5.53
N ARG A 47 10.24 -12.22 -4.56
CA ARG A 47 11.19 -13.18 -3.99
C ARG A 47 10.51 -14.36 -3.32
N LEU A 48 9.44 -14.13 -2.55
CA LEU A 48 8.69 -15.18 -1.87
C LEU A 48 7.71 -15.93 -2.80
N ARG A 49 7.23 -15.27 -3.83
CA ARG A 49 6.27 -15.82 -4.80
C ARG A 49 6.75 -15.54 -6.23
N PRO A 50 7.78 -16.27 -6.73
CA PRO A 50 8.35 -16.01 -8.06
C PRO A 50 7.36 -16.21 -9.22
N SER A 51 6.25 -16.91 -8.98
CA SER A 51 5.18 -17.09 -9.96
C SER A 51 4.19 -15.92 -10.00
N TRP A 52 4.30 -14.93 -9.09
CA TRP A 52 3.45 -13.76 -9.09
C TRP A 52 4.06 -12.65 -9.94
N GLU A 53 3.20 -11.96 -10.68
CA GLU A 53 3.53 -10.69 -11.31
C GLU A 53 3.14 -9.56 -10.35
N VAL A 54 4.11 -8.97 -9.65
CA VAL A 54 3.87 -7.88 -8.70
C VAL A 54 4.28 -6.57 -9.32
N LEU A 55 3.30 -5.72 -9.65
CA LEU A 55 3.51 -4.41 -10.26
C LEU A 55 3.54 -3.31 -9.20
N ASN A 56 4.61 -2.53 -9.21
CA ASN A 56 4.75 -1.33 -8.37
C ASN A 56 4.20 -0.12 -9.13
N ARG A 57 3.06 0.43 -8.68
CA ARG A 57 2.39 1.63 -9.19
C ARG A 57 2.42 2.77 -8.16
N GLY A 58 3.47 2.84 -7.36
CA GLY A 58 3.73 3.96 -6.45
C GLY A 58 4.21 5.21 -7.18
N MET A 59 3.86 6.38 -6.67
CA MET A 59 4.42 7.68 -7.08
C MET A 59 4.60 8.56 -5.84
N ARG A 60 5.81 9.08 -5.64
CA ARG A 60 6.18 9.87 -4.46
C ARG A 60 5.32 11.11 -4.30
N GLY A 61 5.05 11.48 -3.05
CA GLY A 61 4.38 12.74 -2.71
C GLY A 61 2.91 12.83 -3.06
N GLN A 62 2.34 11.82 -3.72
CA GLN A 62 0.94 11.87 -4.15
C GLN A 62 -0.04 11.71 -2.99
N ARG A 63 -1.08 12.54 -3.00
CA ARG A 63 -2.28 12.40 -2.18
C ARG A 63 -3.27 11.44 -2.83
N THR A 64 -4.28 11.07 -2.07
CA THR A 64 -5.32 10.15 -2.52
C THR A 64 -6.13 10.66 -3.73
N ASP A 65 -6.36 11.96 -3.84
CA ASP A 65 -7.02 12.57 -5.00
C ASP A 65 -6.20 12.40 -6.30
N GLN A 66 -4.88 12.55 -6.22
CA GLN A 66 -3.98 12.36 -7.35
C GLN A 66 -3.84 10.88 -7.73
N ILE A 67 -3.87 9.99 -6.75
CA ILE A 67 -3.87 8.53 -6.99
C ILE A 67 -5.19 8.13 -7.66
N LEU A 68 -6.33 8.68 -7.21
CA LEU A 68 -7.64 8.43 -7.83
C LEU A 68 -7.70 8.88 -9.29
N GLN A 69 -7.08 10.01 -9.65
CA GLN A 69 -7.02 10.48 -11.04
C GLN A 69 -6.34 9.49 -12.00
N ARG A 70 -5.37 8.71 -11.53
CA ARG A 70 -4.66 7.69 -12.32
C ARG A 70 -5.12 6.25 -12.07
N PHE A 71 -6.13 6.08 -11.23
CA PHE A 71 -6.59 4.77 -10.77
C PHE A 71 -6.99 3.84 -11.93
N THR A 72 -7.74 4.35 -12.90
CA THR A 72 -8.15 3.57 -14.07
C THR A 72 -6.93 3.01 -14.81
N TYR A 73 -5.98 3.85 -15.14
CA TYR A 73 -4.79 3.46 -15.90
C TYR A 73 -3.85 2.53 -15.10
N ASP A 74 -3.62 2.83 -13.82
CA ASP A 74 -2.62 2.13 -13.03
C ASP A 74 -3.14 0.87 -12.31
N ALA A 75 -4.45 0.77 -12.13
CA ALA A 75 -5.08 -0.37 -11.48
C ALA A 75 -6.06 -1.10 -12.39
N VAL A 76 -7.10 -0.42 -12.91
CA VAL A 76 -8.18 -1.11 -13.64
C VAL A 76 -7.67 -1.73 -14.95
N GLU A 77 -6.98 -0.96 -15.78
CA GLU A 77 -6.45 -1.41 -17.08
C GLU A 77 -5.32 -2.45 -16.97
N THR A 78 -4.70 -2.56 -15.81
CA THR A 78 -3.70 -3.61 -15.56
C THR A 78 -4.32 -4.97 -15.27
N GLU A 79 -5.65 -5.03 -15.12
CA GLU A 79 -6.42 -6.25 -14.82
C GLU A 79 -5.81 -7.06 -13.65
N PRO A 80 -5.67 -6.49 -12.46
CA PRO A 80 -5.09 -7.21 -11.33
C PRO A 80 -6.01 -8.34 -10.86
N ASP A 81 -5.44 -9.43 -10.37
CA ASP A 81 -6.19 -10.38 -9.54
C ASP A 81 -6.38 -9.83 -8.12
N VAL A 82 -5.38 -9.07 -7.63
CA VAL A 82 -5.41 -8.40 -6.32
C VAL A 82 -4.85 -6.99 -6.41
N LEU A 83 -5.57 -6.03 -5.85
CA LEU A 83 -5.08 -4.67 -5.60
C LEU A 83 -4.61 -4.54 -4.14
N ILE A 84 -3.39 -4.04 -3.93
CA ILE A 84 -2.92 -3.52 -2.64
C ILE A 84 -2.99 -2.00 -2.71
N LEU A 85 -3.78 -1.38 -1.84
CA LEU A 85 -3.93 0.08 -1.78
C LEU A 85 -3.36 0.61 -0.46
N MET A 86 -2.32 1.45 -0.55
CA MET A 86 -1.66 2.09 0.59
C MET A 86 -1.47 3.57 0.30
N ALA A 87 -2.33 4.43 0.85
CA ALA A 87 -2.31 5.87 0.62
C ALA A 87 -3.01 6.64 1.76
N GLY A 88 -2.78 7.96 1.83
CA GLY A 88 -3.37 8.86 2.83
C GLY A 88 -2.33 9.66 3.63
N THR A 89 -1.09 9.20 3.70
CA THR A 89 -0.01 9.86 4.43
C THR A 89 0.16 11.31 4.01
N ASN A 90 0.25 11.58 2.70
CA ASN A 90 0.47 12.93 2.19
C ASN A 90 -0.74 13.84 2.37
N ASP A 91 -1.94 13.29 2.38
CA ASP A 91 -3.16 14.05 2.68
C ASP A 91 -3.12 14.60 4.10
N LEU A 92 -2.84 13.74 5.09
CA LEU A 92 -2.75 14.16 6.49
C LEU A 92 -1.57 15.10 6.73
N TYR A 93 -0.40 14.77 6.19
CA TYR A 93 0.80 15.59 6.34
C TYR A 93 0.62 17.01 5.77
N GLN A 94 -0.16 17.16 4.70
CA GLN A 94 -0.50 18.43 4.07
C GLN A 94 -1.75 19.10 4.67
N GLY A 95 -2.36 18.52 5.71
CA GLY A 95 -3.50 19.12 6.43
C GLY A 95 -4.85 19.01 5.74
N PHE A 96 -5.06 18.03 4.85
CA PHE A 96 -6.36 17.81 4.18
C PHE A 96 -7.38 17.10 5.08
N GLY A 97 -7.01 16.75 6.32
CA GLY A 97 -7.87 16.04 7.26
C GLY A 97 -8.20 14.61 6.82
N LEU A 98 -9.13 13.96 7.54
CA LEU A 98 -9.41 12.54 7.36
C LEU A 98 -10.46 12.25 6.29
N GLN A 99 -11.44 13.12 6.13
CA GLN A 99 -12.67 12.82 5.36
C GLN A 99 -12.39 12.66 3.85
N ALA A 100 -11.65 13.60 3.26
CA ALA A 100 -11.34 13.57 1.84
C ALA A 100 -10.55 12.33 1.43
N PRO A 101 -9.41 11.98 2.11
CA PRO A 101 -8.67 10.78 1.75
C PRO A 101 -9.46 9.49 1.99
N LEU A 102 -10.26 9.37 3.03
CA LEU A 102 -11.12 8.20 3.25
C LEU A 102 -12.18 8.06 2.14
N ALA A 103 -12.77 9.16 1.69
CA ALA A 103 -13.72 9.16 0.58
C ALA A 103 -13.05 8.70 -0.74
N ASN A 104 -11.85 9.21 -1.05
CA ASN A 104 -11.10 8.82 -2.24
C ASN A 104 -10.71 7.33 -2.20
N LEU A 105 -10.24 6.84 -1.05
CA LEU A 105 -9.95 5.42 -0.86
C LEU A 105 -11.20 4.57 -1.06
N LYS A 106 -12.33 4.97 -0.47
CA LYS A 106 -13.61 4.26 -0.61
C LYS A 106 -13.99 4.07 -2.07
N VAL A 107 -13.92 5.12 -2.89
CA VAL A 107 -14.21 5.05 -4.33
C VAL A 107 -13.31 4.02 -5.03
N MET A 108 -12.00 4.03 -4.80
CA MET A 108 -11.07 3.08 -5.41
C MET A 108 -11.34 1.64 -4.96
N LEU A 109 -11.65 1.44 -3.68
CA LEU A 109 -11.97 0.12 -3.11
C LEU A 109 -13.28 -0.43 -3.70
N GLU A 110 -14.34 0.39 -3.76
CA GLU A 110 -15.64 0.02 -4.34
C GLU A 110 -15.52 -0.34 -5.83
N GLN A 111 -14.78 0.45 -6.59
CA GLN A 111 -14.55 0.16 -8.02
C GLN A 111 -13.77 -1.14 -8.23
N THR A 112 -12.79 -1.43 -7.37
CA THR A 112 -12.03 -2.69 -7.45
C THR A 112 -12.93 -3.88 -7.15
N LEU A 113 -13.71 -3.82 -6.07
CA LEU A 113 -14.65 -4.89 -5.70
C LEU A 113 -15.71 -5.13 -6.78
N SER A 114 -16.30 -4.05 -7.32
CA SER A 114 -17.33 -4.15 -8.36
C SER A 114 -16.81 -4.78 -9.65
N SER A 115 -15.50 -4.77 -9.88
CA SER A 115 -14.87 -5.49 -10.99
C SER A 115 -14.54 -6.96 -10.66
N GLY A 116 -14.96 -7.48 -9.51
CA GLY A 116 -14.71 -8.87 -9.07
C GLY A 116 -13.25 -9.14 -8.67
N ARG A 117 -12.49 -8.10 -8.30
CA ARG A 117 -11.08 -8.22 -7.93
C ARG A 117 -10.91 -8.24 -6.41
N ALA A 118 -9.94 -9.00 -5.93
CA ALA A 118 -9.59 -9.02 -4.52
C ALA A 118 -8.82 -7.75 -4.10
N VAL A 119 -8.97 -7.36 -2.83
CA VAL A 119 -8.37 -6.11 -2.32
C VAL A 119 -7.72 -6.33 -0.96
N VAL A 120 -6.52 -5.75 -0.81
CA VAL A 120 -5.85 -5.49 0.46
C VAL A 120 -5.76 -3.97 0.64
N SER A 121 -6.34 -3.45 1.70
CA SER A 121 -6.19 -2.03 2.07
C SER A 121 -5.25 -1.93 3.26
N ALA A 122 -4.15 -1.18 3.09
CA ALA A 122 -3.14 -1.05 4.12
C ALA A 122 -3.31 0.27 4.91
N SER A 123 -3.10 0.21 6.22
CA SER A 123 -2.96 1.41 7.04
C SER A 123 -1.73 2.22 6.63
N ILE A 124 -1.75 3.52 6.89
CA ILE A 124 -0.55 4.35 6.77
C ILE A 124 0.37 4.08 7.96
N PRO A 125 1.71 3.97 7.74
CA PRO A 125 2.66 3.67 8.80
C PRO A 125 2.94 4.86 9.71
N PRO A 126 3.69 4.67 10.82
CA PRO A 126 4.21 5.77 11.61
C PRO A 126 5.07 6.73 10.78
N LEU A 127 5.21 7.97 11.23
CA LEU A 127 6.13 8.96 10.66
C LEU A 127 6.97 9.56 11.80
N ASN A 128 8.29 9.43 11.74
CA ASN A 128 9.18 9.94 12.80
C ASN A 128 9.13 11.46 12.92
N VAL A 129 8.86 12.16 11.81
CA VAL A 129 8.70 13.62 11.76
C VAL A 129 7.33 14.12 12.21
N ALA A 130 6.38 13.21 12.50
CA ALA A 130 5.02 13.62 12.85
C ALA A 130 4.96 14.32 14.22
N SER A 131 4.26 15.46 14.27
CA SER A 131 3.85 16.08 15.53
C SER A 131 2.90 15.17 16.30
N GLU A 132 2.71 15.40 17.58
CA GLU A 132 1.75 14.63 18.40
C GLU A 132 0.31 14.74 17.87
N THR A 133 -0.05 15.88 17.26
CA THR A 133 -1.35 16.05 16.60
C THR A 133 -1.46 15.14 15.37
N LEU A 134 -0.44 15.16 14.49
CA LEU A 134 -0.43 14.33 13.30
C LEU A 134 -0.40 12.83 13.63
N LYS A 135 0.33 12.42 14.68
CA LYS A 135 0.29 11.01 15.15
C LYS A 135 -1.12 10.57 15.53
N LYS A 136 -1.86 11.43 16.25
CA LYS A 136 -3.27 11.15 16.60
C LYS A 136 -4.16 11.05 15.36
N GLU A 137 -4.00 11.97 14.41
CA GLU A 137 -4.74 11.94 13.14
C GLU A 137 -4.44 10.66 12.33
N ILE A 138 -3.19 10.22 12.30
CA ILE A 138 -2.79 8.96 11.66
C ILE A 138 -3.49 7.76 12.30
N LEU A 139 -3.52 7.70 13.63
CA LEU A 139 -4.18 6.60 14.35
C LEU A 139 -5.70 6.61 14.12
N GLU A 140 -6.32 7.79 14.13
CA GLU A 140 -7.74 7.96 13.85
C GLU A 140 -8.06 7.57 12.40
N PHE A 141 -7.29 8.04 11.43
CA PHE A 141 -7.42 7.65 10.03
C PHE A 141 -7.33 6.12 9.85
N ASN A 142 -6.33 5.49 10.44
CA ASN A 142 -6.15 4.04 10.36
C ASN A 142 -7.32 3.28 11.01
N HIS A 143 -7.86 3.82 12.10
CA HIS A 143 -9.05 3.25 12.75
C HIS A 143 -10.26 3.32 11.84
N GLU A 144 -10.57 4.49 11.27
CA GLU A 144 -11.71 4.68 10.34
C GLU A 144 -11.54 3.83 9.07
N LEU A 145 -10.33 3.75 8.52
CA LEU A 145 -10.02 2.89 7.37
C LEU A 145 -10.28 1.41 7.70
N LYS A 146 -9.88 0.95 8.89
CA LYS A 146 -10.13 -0.42 9.36
C LYS A 146 -11.63 -0.71 9.49
N LEU A 147 -12.40 0.22 10.05
CA LEU A 147 -13.86 0.08 10.15
C LEU A 147 -14.53 0.05 8.77
N MET A 148 -14.11 0.93 7.87
CA MET A 148 -14.60 0.98 6.50
C MET A 148 -14.33 -0.33 5.75
N THR A 149 -13.10 -0.82 5.77
CA THR A 149 -12.70 -2.06 5.10
C THR A 149 -13.40 -3.29 5.69
N GLY A 150 -13.63 -3.30 7.01
CA GLY A 150 -14.40 -4.36 7.68
C GLY A 150 -15.85 -4.46 7.18
N ARG A 151 -16.53 -3.31 6.97
CA ARG A 151 -17.88 -3.26 6.40
C ARG A 151 -17.94 -3.70 4.94
N MET A 152 -16.85 -3.56 4.21
CA MET A 152 -16.71 -3.93 2.79
C MET A 152 -16.17 -5.36 2.60
N ASN A 153 -15.95 -6.13 3.67
CA ASN A 153 -15.31 -7.46 3.65
C ASN A 153 -13.89 -7.48 3.02
N ILE A 154 -13.18 -6.34 3.05
CA ILE A 154 -11.81 -6.19 2.56
C ILE A 154 -10.80 -6.63 3.61
N VAL A 155 -9.67 -7.20 3.18
CA VAL A 155 -8.54 -7.48 4.06
C VAL A 155 -7.87 -6.16 4.45
N PHE A 156 -7.93 -5.80 5.73
CA PHE A 156 -7.16 -4.70 6.30
C PHE A 156 -5.77 -5.20 6.69
N PHE A 157 -4.74 -4.56 6.15
CA PHE A 157 -3.33 -4.83 6.48
C PHE A 157 -2.78 -3.74 7.38
N ASP A 158 -2.42 -4.10 8.61
CA ASP A 158 -1.94 -3.14 9.61
C ASP A 158 -0.43 -2.87 9.44
N ALA A 159 -0.10 -2.05 8.43
CA ALA A 159 1.27 -1.62 8.18
C ALA A 159 1.81 -0.72 9.30
N TYR A 160 0.93 -0.02 10.03
CA TYR A 160 1.34 0.81 11.17
C TYR A 160 1.97 -0.05 12.26
N ARG A 161 1.24 -1.06 12.75
CA ARG A 161 1.75 -1.95 13.81
C ARG A 161 2.95 -2.78 13.36
N LEU A 162 2.99 -3.16 12.08
CA LEU A 162 4.09 -3.94 11.54
C LEU A 162 5.41 -3.18 11.56
N LEU A 163 5.38 -1.87 11.28
CA LEU A 163 6.57 -1.03 11.15
C LEU A 163 6.89 -0.22 12.41
N GLU A 164 5.96 -0.14 13.35
CA GLU A 164 6.17 0.59 14.60
C GLU A 164 7.27 -0.04 15.45
N ASP A 165 8.13 0.80 16.00
CA ASP A 165 9.12 0.39 17.00
C ASP A 165 8.40 0.08 18.35
N PRO A 166 8.41 -1.16 18.85
CA PRO A 166 7.75 -1.50 20.10
C PRO A 166 8.30 -0.74 21.32
N SER A 167 9.55 -0.29 21.25
CA SER A 167 10.20 0.47 22.32
C SER A 167 9.94 1.98 22.23
N ARG A 168 9.49 2.45 21.05
CA ARG A 168 9.23 3.88 20.78
C ARG A 168 7.95 4.02 19.94
N PRO A 169 6.77 3.97 20.56
CA PRO A 169 5.49 4.05 19.87
C PRO A 169 5.39 5.27 18.94
N GLY A 170 4.85 5.07 17.74
CA GLY A 170 4.70 6.10 16.72
C GLY A 170 5.95 6.36 15.88
N PHE A 171 6.99 5.54 15.99
CA PHE A 171 8.22 5.65 15.21
C PHE A 171 8.50 4.39 14.39
N ILE A 172 9.15 4.56 13.24
CA ILE A 172 9.73 3.50 12.43
C ILE A 172 11.21 3.36 12.84
N PRO A 173 11.68 2.17 13.25
CA PRO A 173 13.11 1.95 13.46
C PRO A 173 13.84 1.96 12.10
N ASP A 174 15.12 2.36 12.12
CA ASP A 174 16.00 2.39 10.93
C ASP A 174 15.41 3.15 9.72
N SER A 175 14.68 4.24 10.00
CA SER A 175 14.18 5.13 8.97
C SER A 175 15.29 6.05 8.45
N PRO A 176 15.69 5.96 7.17
CA PRO A 176 16.81 6.74 6.66
C PRO A 176 16.51 8.22 6.42
N ASP A 177 15.24 8.59 6.37
CA ASP A 177 14.76 9.97 6.14
C ASP A 177 13.66 10.41 7.13
N ASP A 178 13.49 9.68 8.23
CA ASP A 178 12.48 9.88 9.28
C ASP A 178 11.01 9.79 8.80
N VAL A 179 10.80 9.34 7.57
CA VAL A 179 9.47 9.19 6.96
C VAL A 179 9.24 7.76 6.46
N HIS A 180 10.26 7.17 5.83
CA HIS A 180 10.15 5.87 5.16
C HIS A 180 11.00 4.81 5.86
N PRO A 181 10.60 3.54 5.81
CA PRO A 181 11.42 2.47 6.37
C PRO A 181 12.69 2.25 5.53
N GLY A 182 13.72 1.72 6.16
CA GLY A 182 14.87 1.14 5.47
C GLY A 182 14.53 -0.19 4.79
N VAL A 183 15.53 -0.83 4.17
CA VAL A 183 15.39 -2.11 3.45
C VAL A 183 14.71 -3.18 4.30
N GLU A 184 15.07 -3.29 5.58
CA GLU A 184 14.49 -4.27 6.49
C GLU A 184 12.98 -4.04 6.72
N GLY A 185 12.54 -2.78 6.83
CA GLY A 185 11.12 -2.46 6.93
C GLY A 185 10.36 -2.80 5.64
N TYR A 186 10.95 -2.55 4.46
CA TYR A 186 10.37 -2.98 3.18
C TYR A 186 10.34 -4.50 3.04
N ARG A 187 11.32 -5.21 3.58
CA ARG A 187 11.31 -6.67 3.66
C ARG A 187 10.13 -7.16 4.49
N LYS A 188 9.97 -6.64 5.70
CA LYS A 188 8.82 -6.98 6.58
C LYS A 188 7.48 -6.72 5.90
N LEU A 189 7.33 -5.57 5.22
CA LEU A 189 6.12 -5.25 4.44
C LEU A 189 5.86 -6.30 3.37
N GLY A 190 6.85 -6.61 2.53
CA GLY A 190 6.69 -7.55 1.42
C GLY A 190 6.37 -8.97 1.90
N GLU A 191 7.07 -9.45 2.92
CA GLU A 191 6.85 -10.78 3.51
C GLU A 191 5.46 -10.89 4.14
N SER A 192 4.98 -9.84 4.84
CA SER A 192 3.68 -9.84 5.50
C SER A 192 2.51 -9.56 4.55
N LEU A 193 2.74 -8.88 3.42
CA LEU A 193 1.71 -8.67 2.40
C LEU A 193 1.37 -9.95 1.63
N VAL A 194 2.28 -10.91 1.52
CA VAL A 194 2.00 -12.18 0.83
C VAL A 194 0.80 -12.92 1.44
N PRO A 195 0.77 -13.25 2.74
CA PRO A 195 -0.40 -13.89 3.33
C PRO A 195 -1.66 -13.01 3.31
N ALA A 196 -1.52 -11.68 3.33
CA ALA A 196 -2.66 -10.77 3.20
C ALA A 196 -3.30 -10.86 1.80
N VAL A 197 -2.50 -10.95 0.75
CA VAL A 197 -2.95 -11.19 -0.64
C VAL A 197 -3.64 -12.54 -0.77
N GLU A 198 -3.06 -13.59 -0.20
CA GLU A 198 -3.67 -14.94 -0.20
C GLU A 198 -5.03 -14.94 0.51
N ALA A 199 -5.13 -14.26 1.65
CA ALA A 199 -6.39 -14.10 2.38
C ALA A 199 -7.45 -13.29 1.59
N ALA A 200 -7.02 -12.26 0.85
CA ALA A 200 -7.93 -11.48 0.00
C ALA A 200 -8.51 -12.33 -1.14
N LEU A 201 -7.68 -13.15 -1.78
CA LEU A 201 -8.13 -14.10 -2.81
C LEU A 201 -9.10 -15.14 -2.27
N GLU A 202 -8.88 -15.64 -1.06
CA GLU A 202 -9.81 -16.58 -0.43
C GLU A 202 -11.17 -15.95 -0.13
N ARG A 203 -11.20 -14.66 0.30
CA ARG A 203 -12.46 -13.93 0.52
C ARG A 203 -13.23 -13.75 -0.78
N ALA A 204 -12.57 -13.27 -1.84
CA ALA A 204 -13.19 -13.02 -3.14
C ALA A 204 -13.75 -14.31 -3.81
N ARG A 205 -13.28 -15.49 -3.43
CA ARG A 205 -13.80 -16.78 -3.93
C ARG A 205 -15.06 -17.25 -3.20
N ARG A 206 -15.37 -16.68 -2.04
CA ARG A 206 -16.52 -17.07 -1.20
C ARG A 206 -17.77 -16.22 -1.46
N GLU A 207 -17.61 -15.13 -2.18
CA GLU A 207 -18.67 -14.22 -2.65
C GLU A 207 -19.15 -14.62 -4.07
#